data_ff081d37e5cdf830d4be26421eaf4a1c
#
_entry.id   ff081d37e5cdf830d4be26421eaf4a1c
#
_cell.length_a   1.000
_cell.length_b   1.000
_cell.length_c   1.000
_cell.angle_alpha   90.00
_cell.angle_beta   90.00
_cell.angle_gamma   90.00
#
_symmetry.space_group_name_H-M   'P 1'
#
loop_
_entity.id
_entity.type
_entity.pdbx_description
1 polymer ?
#
loop_
_entity_poly.entity_id
_entity_poly.type
_entity_poly.pdbx_seq_one_letter_code
_entity_poly.pdbx_strand_id
1 'polypeptide(L)'
;MIKVLFVCHGNICRSTMAQYVMQDLVTRHGLAEHFYINSAATSMEEIGNPVHRGTRAKLKEVGIPCGDHRAVQMQRSDYDKYDYIIGMDSWNCRNMMRILGKDPEGKVSLLLDYTDHPRDIADPWYTGNFDATYDDVKAGCEALLTHIQETEGRK
;
A
#
# COMPACT_ATOMS: atom_id res chain seq x y z
N MET A 1 -6.80 4.87 16.34
CA MET A 1 -5.70 4.52 15.42
C MET A 1 -6.25 4.15 14.05
N ILE A 2 -5.69 4.72 13.04
CA ILE A 2 -6.10 4.46 11.66
C ILE A 2 -5.24 3.33 11.10
N LYS A 3 -5.88 2.27 10.61
CA LYS A 3 -5.18 1.07 10.13
C LYS A 3 -5.27 0.94 8.62
N VAL A 4 -4.13 0.93 7.95
CA VAL A 4 -4.01 0.89 6.49
C VAL A 4 -3.25 -0.36 6.05
N LEU A 5 -3.83 -1.11 5.12
CA LEU A 5 -3.20 -2.28 4.51
C LEU A 5 -3.02 -2.02 3.02
N PHE A 6 -1.78 -2.02 2.57
CA PHE A 6 -1.46 -1.96 1.15
C PHE A 6 -1.30 -3.38 0.59
N VAL A 7 -1.88 -3.63 -0.58
CA VAL A 7 -1.93 -4.97 -1.15
C VAL A 7 -1.46 -4.94 -2.60
N CYS A 8 -0.60 -5.90 -2.97
CA CYS A 8 -0.27 -6.17 -4.36
C CYS A 8 -0.17 -7.68 -4.57
N HIS A 9 0.25 -8.11 -5.75
CA HIS A 9 0.29 -9.54 -6.05
C HIS A 9 1.24 -10.31 -5.12
N GLY A 10 2.50 -9.90 -5.05
CA GLY A 10 3.54 -10.63 -4.32
C GLY A 10 3.95 -10.09 -2.96
N ASN A 11 3.57 -8.86 -2.64
CA ASN A 11 3.97 -8.17 -1.40
C ASN A 11 5.49 -8.03 -1.23
N ILE A 12 6.20 -7.78 -2.32
CA ILE A 12 7.63 -7.53 -2.27
C ILE A 12 8.05 -6.22 -2.96
N CYS A 13 7.25 -5.69 -3.91
CA CYS A 13 7.59 -4.49 -4.67
C CYS A 13 6.68 -3.31 -4.33
N ARG A 14 5.48 -3.25 -4.91
CA ARG A 14 4.61 -2.08 -4.83
C ARG A 14 4.00 -1.85 -3.45
N SER A 15 3.43 -2.88 -2.85
CA SER A 15 2.78 -2.75 -1.54
C SER A 15 3.78 -2.45 -0.43
N THR A 16 4.98 -3.03 -0.51
CA THR A 16 6.05 -2.74 0.45
C THR A 16 6.56 -1.32 0.28
N MET A 17 6.70 -0.85 -0.96
CA MET A 17 7.09 0.54 -1.22
C MET A 17 6.05 1.49 -0.63
N ALA A 18 4.76 1.24 -0.87
CA ALA A 18 3.69 2.07 -0.32
C ALA A 18 3.69 2.07 1.21
N GLN A 19 3.92 0.92 1.83
CA GLN A 19 4.01 0.79 3.28
C GLN A 19 5.07 1.74 3.85
N TYR A 20 6.28 1.71 3.30
CA TYR A 20 7.38 2.52 3.83
C TYR A 20 7.28 3.99 3.44
N VAL A 21 6.77 4.30 2.25
CA VAL A 21 6.51 5.68 1.85
C VAL A 21 5.46 6.31 2.76
N MET A 22 4.36 5.60 3.02
CA MET A 22 3.31 6.10 3.90
C MET A 22 3.80 6.25 5.33
N GLN A 23 4.57 5.28 5.83
CA GLN A 23 5.14 5.33 7.19
C GLN A 23 6.04 6.55 7.34
N ASP A 24 6.89 6.82 6.38
CA ASP A 24 7.76 7.98 6.38
C ASP A 24 6.94 9.27 6.34
N LEU A 25 5.92 9.32 5.51
CA LEU A 25 5.06 10.48 5.35
C LEU A 25 4.35 10.83 6.66
N VAL A 26 3.70 9.86 7.31
CA VAL A 26 3.01 10.12 8.59
C VAL A 26 3.99 10.50 9.70
N THR A 27 5.19 9.92 9.68
CA THR A 27 6.24 10.24 10.65
C THR A 27 6.68 11.70 10.50
N ARG A 28 6.91 12.15 9.27
CA ARG A 28 7.29 13.54 9.00
C ARG A 28 6.23 14.55 9.39
N HIS A 29 4.95 14.14 9.33
CA HIS A 29 3.83 14.99 9.74
C HIS A 29 3.51 14.89 11.23
N GLY A 30 4.30 14.16 12.01
CA GLY A 30 4.07 14.01 13.44
C GLY A 30 2.86 13.16 13.78
N LEU A 31 2.42 12.28 12.86
CA LEU A 31 1.20 11.50 12.97
C LEU A 31 1.43 10.00 13.19
N ALA A 32 2.69 9.57 13.33
CA ALA A 32 3.02 8.15 13.39
C ALA A 32 2.25 7.39 14.46
N GLU A 33 1.97 8.00 15.60
CA GLU A 33 1.26 7.37 16.71
C GLU A 33 -0.22 7.09 16.39
N HIS A 34 -0.75 7.74 15.36
CA HIS A 34 -2.16 7.62 14.98
C HIS A 34 -2.38 6.60 13.85
N PHE A 35 -1.31 6.00 13.33
CA PHE A 35 -1.37 5.09 12.18
C PHE A 35 -0.74 3.74 12.47
N TYR A 36 -1.39 2.70 11.98
CA TYR A 36 -0.84 1.35 11.88
C TYR A 36 -0.84 0.99 10.40
N ILE A 37 0.34 0.85 9.82
CA ILE A 37 0.51 0.66 8.37
C ILE A 37 1.20 -0.67 8.12
N ASN A 38 0.61 -1.49 7.25
CA ASN A 38 1.16 -2.79 6.91
C ASN A 38 0.92 -3.09 5.43
N SER A 39 1.37 -4.24 4.96
CA SER A 39 1.15 -4.66 3.58
C SER A 39 1.01 -6.17 3.51
N ALA A 40 0.38 -6.65 2.44
CA ALA A 40 0.12 -8.07 2.22
C ALA A 40 0.04 -8.37 0.72
N ALA A 41 0.05 -9.67 0.39
CA ALA A 41 -0.08 -10.17 -0.97
C ALA A 41 -1.46 -10.78 -1.20
N THR A 42 -1.91 -10.75 -2.45
CA THR A 42 -3.07 -11.57 -2.85
C THR A 42 -2.65 -13.00 -3.13
N SER A 43 -1.39 -13.24 -3.54
CA SER A 43 -0.89 -14.58 -3.86
C SER A 43 -0.02 -15.17 -2.75
N MET A 44 0.33 -16.44 -2.88
CA MET A 44 1.22 -17.13 -1.97
C MET A 44 2.63 -17.28 -2.54
N GLU A 45 2.89 -16.74 -3.74
CA GLU A 45 4.14 -16.99 -4.47
C GLU A 45 5.40 -16.54 -3.74
N GLU A 46 5.32 -15.43 -3.00
CA GLU A 46 6.47 -14.80 -2.38
C GLU A 46 6.45 -14.85 -0.84
N ILE A 47 5.54 -15.62 -0.24
CA ILE A 47 5.41 -15.66 1.22
C ILE A 47 6.76 -15.91 1.89
N GLY A 48 7.11 -15.06 2.86
CA GLY A 48 8.36 -15.13 3.61
C GLY A 48 9.52 -14.41 2.97
N ASN A 49 9.40 -13.97 1.72
CA ASN A 49 10.48 -13.27 1.03
C ASN A 49 10.59 -11.82 1.48
N PRO A 50 11.82 -11.28 1.49
CA PRO A 50 12.03 -9.88 1.91
C PRO A 50 11.59 -8.90 0.84
N VAL A 51 11.61 -7.62 1.18
CA VAL A 51 11.37 -6.52 0.24
C VAL A 51 12.32 -6.66 -0.95
N HIS A 52 11.77 -6.54 -2.16
CA HIS A 52 12.55 -6.66 -3.39
C HIS A 52 13.70 -5.65 -3.43
N ARG A 53 14.86 -6.08 -3.96
CA ARG A 53 16.06 -5.24 -4.02
C ARG A 53 15.84 -3.90 -4.72
N GLY A 54 15.02 -3.86 -5.78
CA GLY A 54 14.72 -2.62 -6.50
C GLY A 54 13.94 -1.63 -5.64
N THR A 55 12.99 -2.11 -4.85
CA THR A 55 12.26 -1.28 -3.89
C THR A 55 13.21 -0.78 -2.80
N ARG A 56 14.05 -1.65 -2.25
CA ARG A 56 15.05 -1.26 -1.23
C ARG A 56 15.98 -0.17 -1.75
N ALA A 57 16.50 -0.36 -2.98
CA ALA A 57 17.42 0.59 -3.61
C ALA A 57 16.74 1.94 -3.82
N LYS A 58 15.50 1.94 -4.28
CA LYS A 58 14.75 3.18 -4.51
C LYS A 58 14.46 3.92 -3.20
N LEU A 59 14.03 3.21 -2.17
CA LEU A 59 13.78 3.81 -0.86
C LEU A 59 15.05 4.43 -0.29
N LYS A 60 16.18 3.73 -0.41
CA LYS A 60 17.48 4.25 0.02
C LYS A 60 17.86 5.52 -0.73
N GLU A 61 17.68 5.51 -2.06
CA GLU A 61 17.98 6.65 -2.93
C GLU A 61 17.22 7.90 -2.49
N VAL A 62 15.95 7.76 -2.12
CA VAL A 62 15.09 8.89 -1.72
C VAL A 62 15.12 9.17 -0.21
N GLY A 63 15.92 8.44 0.55
CA GLY A 63 16.11 8.68 1.98
C GLY A 63 14.97 8.20 2.87
N ILE A 64 14.23 7.19 2.44
CA ILE A 64 13.13 6.61 3.22
C ILE A 64 13.61 5.32 3.90
N PRO A 65 13.47 5.21 5.25
CA PRO A 65 13.85 4.00 5.96
C PRO A 65 13.05 2.78 5.45
N CYS A 66 13.74 1.67 5.19
CA CYS A 66 13.14 0.42 4.79
C CYS A 66 13.32 -0.60 5.93
N GLY A 67 12.21 -1.17 6.39
CA GLY A 67 12.23 -2.16 7.46
C GLY A 67 12.33 -3.61 6.94
N ASP A 68 12.05 -4.55 7.83
CA ASP A 68 12.27 -5.98 7.62
C ASP A 68 11.01 -6.73 7.19
N HIS A 69 10.06 -6.04 6.62
CA HIS A 69 8.80 -6.70 6.22
C HIS A 69 9.08 -7.90 5.32
N ARG A 70 8.40 -9.00 5.61
CA ARG A 70 8.41 -10.20 4.76
C ARG A 70 7.01 -10.43 4.22
N ALA A 71 6.93 -10.89 2.98
CA ALA A 71 5.66 -11.09 2.31
C ALA A 71 4.74 -12.02 3.11
N VAL A 72 3.50 -11.58 3.30
CA VAL A 72 2.43 -12.36 3.93
C VAL A 72 1.21 -12.30 3.02
N GLN A 73 0.37 -13.31 3.05
CA GLN A 73 -0.85 -13.30 2.27
C GLN A 73 -1.98 -12.62 3.05
N MET A 74 -2.75 -11.79 2.35
CA MET A 74 -3.95 -11.18 2.90
C MET A 74 -4.95 -12.27 3.29
N GLN A 75 -5.59 -12.10 4.45
CA GLN A 75 -6.60 -13.00 4.96
C GLN A 75 -7.97 -12.32 4.98
N ARG A 76 -9.03 -13.12 4.96
CA ARG A 76 -10.39 -12.59 5.05
C ARG A 76 -10.60 -11.77 6.31
N SER A 77 -9.99 -12.17 7.42
CA SER A 77 -10.05 -11.48 8.70
C SER A 77 -9.42 -10.08 8.68
N ASP A 78 -8.59 -9.78 7.68
CA ASP A 78 -8.00 -8.45 7.54
C ASP A 78 -9.07 -7.39 7.26
N TYR A 79 -10.22 -7.78 6.73
CA TYR A 79 -11.29 -6.84 6.46
C TYR A 79 -11.74 -6.09 7.71
N ASP A 80 -11.91 -6.82 8.81
CA ASP A 80 -12.34 -6.22 10.07
C ASP A 80 -11.22 -5.49 10.80
N LYS A 81 -9.98 -5.87 10.51
CA LYS A 81 -8.79 -5.31 11.17
C LYS A 81 -8.40 -3.94 10.64
N TYR A 82 -8.53 -3.72 9.33
CA TYR A 82 -8.06 -2.49 8.69
C TYR A 82 -9.21 -1.57 8.30
N ASP A 83 -8.93 -0.26 8.31
CA ASP A 83 -9.89 0.77 7.91
C ASP A 83 -9.81 1.04 6.40
N TYR A 84 -8.61 0.91 5.83
CA TYR A 84 -8.33 1.11 4.42
C TYR A 84 -7.57 -0.09 3.88
N ILE A 85 -8.07 -0.70 2.82
CA ILE A 85 -7.45 -1.85 2.17
C ILE A 85 -7.21 -1.45 0.72
N ILE A 86 -5.95 -1.21 0.37
CA ILE A 86 -5.60 -0.47 -0.84
C ILE A 86 -4.70 -1.30 -1.75
N GLY A 87 -5.21 -1.59 -2.96
CA GLY A 87 -4.46 -2.26 -4.01
C GLY A 87 -3.74 -1.27 -4.91
N MET A 88 -2.93 -1.81 -5.80
CA MET A 88 -2.10 -1.03 -6.72
C MET A 88 -2.67 -1.00 -8.12
N ASP A 89 -3.39 -2.04 -8.52
CA ASP A 89 -3.98 -2.16 -9.85
C ASP A 89 -5.30 -2.94 -9.81
N SER A 90 -5.99 -2.97 -10.93
CA SER A 90 -7.30 -3.62 -11.07
C SER A 90 -7.25 -5.12 -10.79
N TRP A 91 -6.13 -5.79 -11.10
CA TRP A 91 -5.94 -7.21 -10.80
C TRP A 91 -5.86 -7.44 -9.29
N ASN A 92 -5.16 -6.56 -8.58
CA ASN A 92 -5.10 -6.63 -7.12
C ASN A 92 -6.51 -6.50 -6.54
N CYS A 93 -7.29 -5.53 -7.00
CA CYS A 93 -8.65 -5.32 -6.52
C CYS A 93 -9.52 -6.56 -6.73
N ARG A 94 -9.47 -7.15 -7.92
CA ARG A 94 -10.22 -8.36 -8.25
C ARG A 94 -9.85 -9.52 -7.35
N ASN A 95 -8.56 -9.72 -7.13
CA ASN A 95 -8.07 -10.82 -6.28
C ASN A 95 -8.36 -10.56 -4.79
N MET A 96 -8.29 -9.31 -4.35
CA MET A 96 -8.70 -8.95 -2.99
C MET A 96 -10.17 -9.31 -2.76
N MET A 97 -11.05 -9.00 -3.72
CA MET A 97 -12.46 -9.31 -3.60
C MET A 97 -12.74 -10.82 -3.57
N ARG A 98 -11.91 -11.63 -4.24
CA ARG A 98 -12.01 -13.10 -4.14
C ARG A 98 -11.71 -13.58 -2.72
N ILE A 99 -10.73 -12.97 -2.06
CA ILE A 99 -10.35 -13.34 -0.70
C ILE A 99 -11.39 -12.85 0.31
N LEU A 100 -11.82 -11.58 0.17
CA LEU A 100 -12.73 -10.94 1.13
C LEU A 100 -14.19 -11.34 0.92
N GLY A 101 -14.58 -11.66 -0.30
CA GLY A 101 -15.94 -12.02 -0.67
C GLY A 101 -16.86 -10.83 -0.93
N LYS A 102 -16.81 -9.81 -0.10
CA LYS A 102 -17.64 -8.60 -0.22
C LYS A 102 -16.98 -7.43 0.48
N ASP A 103 -17.44 -6.22 0.19
CA ASP A 103 -16.92 -4.97 0.78
C ASP A 103 -18.08 -4.07 1.22
N PRO A 104 -18.85 -4.47 2.25
CA PRO A 104 -20.03 -3.71 2.67
C PRO A 104 -19.71 -2.32 3.24
N GLU A 105 -18.49 -2.10 3.75
CA GLU A 105 -18.10 -0.84 4.36
C GLU A 105 -17.28 0.05 3.42
N GLY A 106 -17.07 -0.36 2.18
CA GLY A 106 -16.34 0.44 1.19
C GLY A 106 -14.87 0.67 1.54
N LYS A 107 -14.20 -0.35 2.10
CA LYS A 107 -12.80 -0.25 2.52
C LYS A 107 -11.79 -0.47 1.40
N VAL A 108 -12.21 -1.16 0.33
CA VAL A 108 -11.30 -1.56 -0.76
C VAL A 108 -11.24 -0.48 -1.83
N SER A 109 -10.03 -0.07 -2.18
CA SER A 109 -9.80 0.95 -3.22
C SER A 109 -8.42 0.74 -3.83
N LEU A 110 -8.11 1.52 -4.87
CA LEU A 110 -6.78 1.58 -5.47
C LEU A 110 -6.08 2.84 -4.99
N LEU A 111 -4.76 2.78 -4.87
CA LEU A 111 -3.99 3.90 -4.32
C LEU A 111 -4.17 5.19 -5.13
N LEU A 112 -4.13 5.11 -6.45
CA LEU A 112 -4.29 6.31 -7.28
C LEU A 112 -5.73 6.80 -7.40
N ASP A 113 -6.72 6.10 -6.82
CA ASP A 113 -8.10 6.59 -6.75
C ASP A 113 -8.21 7.90 -5.95
N TYR A 114 -7.26 8.15 -5.07
CA TYR A 114 -7.24 9.36 -4.25
C TYR A 114 -6.62 10.57 -4.95
N THR A 115 -6.05 10.36 -6.13
CA THR A 115 -5.42 11.41 -6.95
C THR A 115 -6.38 11.95 -8.00
N ASP A 116 -5.96 13.02 -8.69
CA ASP A 116 -6.72 13.59 -9.80
C ASP A 116 -6.69 12.73 -11.07
N HIS A 117 -5.80 11.74 -11.12
CA HIS A 117 -5.63 10.86 -12.27
C HIS A 117 -5.67 9.39 -11.85
N PRO A 118 -6.86 8.87 -11.47
CA PRO A 118 -7.00 7.47 -11.08
C PRO A 118 -6.58 6.52 -12.22
N ARG A 119 -5.68 5.60 -11.92
CA ARG A 119 -5.22 4.56 -12.85
C ARG A 119 -4.45 3.49 -12.08
N ASP A 120 -4.08 2.43 -12.77
CA ASP A 120 -3.24 1.39 -12.19
C ASP A 120 -1.79 1.87 -12.03
N ILE A 121 -1.11 1.37 -10.99
CA ILE A 121 0.34 1.54 -10.84
C ILE A 121 1.01 0.34 -11.49
N ALA A 122 1.87 0.58 -12.47
CA ALA A 122 2.57 -0.47 -13.18
C ALA A 122 3.46 -1.29 -12.25
N ASP A 123 3.51 -2.60 -12.47
CA ASP A 123 4.30 -3.51 -11.65
C ASP A 123 5.78 -3.47 -12.08
N PRO A 124 6.70 -3.00 -11.20
CA PRO A 124 8.10 -2.86 -11.56
C PRO A 124 8.81 -4.20 -11.72
N TRP A 125 8.21 -5.31 -11.25
CA TRP A 125 8.69 -6.65 -11.52
C TRP A 125 8.78 -6.91 -13.03
N TYR A 126 7.78 -6.40 -13.79
CA TYR A 126 7.73 -6.56 -15.24
C TYR A 126 8.39 -5.42 -16.01
N THR A 127 8.23 -4.19 -15.54
CA THR A 127 8.75 -3.00 -16.25
C THR A 127 10.21 -2.71 -15.91
N GLY A 128 10.66 -3.10 -14.74
CA GLY A 128 11.97 -2.72 -14.22
C GLY A 128 12.06 -1.25 -13.82
N ASN A 129 10.97 -0.49 -13.92
CA ASN A 129 10.98 0.96 -13.70
C ASN A 129 10.50 1.31 -12.28
N PHE A 130 11.41 1.24 -11.33
CA PHE A 130 11.13 1.59 -9.93
C PHE A 130 10.96 3.10 -9.72
N ASP A 131 11.49 3.92 -10.61
CA ASP A 131 11.33 5.38 -10.55
C ASP A 131 9.86 5.76 -10.80
N ALA A 132 9.25 5.22 -11.86
CA ALA A 132 7.85 5.47 -12.17
C ALA A 132 6.93 4.94 -11.07
N THR A 133 7.23 3.77 -10.54
CA THR A 133 6.46 3.20 -9.43
C THR A 133 6.53 4.10 -8.20
N TYR A 134 7.73 4.58 -7.87
CA TYR A 134 7.90 5.48 -6.72
C TYR A 134 7.11 6.77 -6.88
N ASP A 135 7.18 7.38 -8.07
CA ASP A 135 6.44 8.63 -8.33
C ASP A 135 4.94 8.44 -8.13
N ASP A 136 4.38 7.33 -8.62
CA ASP A 136 2.97 7.00 -8.46
C ASP A 136 2.62 6.69 -7.00
N VAL A 137 3.44 5.90 -6.33
CA VAL A 137 3.23 5.54 -4.92
C VAL A 137 3.27 6.79 -4.04
N LYS A 138 4.24 7.66 -4.27
CA LYS A 138 4.37 8.91 -3.52
C LYS A 138 3.13 9.79 -3.70
N ALA A 139 2.72 10.01 -4.95
CA ALA A 139 1.54 10.82 -5.26
C ALA A 139 0.28 10.21 -4.60
N GLY A 140 0.13 8.90 -4.69
CA GLY A 140 -1.01 8.19 -4.09
C GLY A 140 -1.01 8.26 -2.58
N CYS A 141 0.13 8.08 -1.94
CA CYS A 141 0.22 8.16 -0.48
C CYS A 141 -0.05 9.57 0.05
N GLU A 142 0.44 10.60 -0.64
CA GLU A 142 0.17 11.99 -0.27
C GLU A 142 -1.34 12.30 -0.37
N ALA A 143 -1.96 11.88 -1.47
CA ALA A 143 -3.39 12.06 -1.67
C ALA A 143 -4.22 11.26 -0.65
N LEU A 144 -3.79 10.03 -0.34
CA LEU A 144 -4.44 9.20 0.67
C LEU A 144 -4.38 9.86 2.05
N LEU A 145 -3.23 10.39 2.44
CA LEU A 145 -3.10 11.06 3.73
C LEU A 145 -4.03 12.26 3.82
N THR A 146 -4.10 13.08 2.76
CA THR A 146 -5.02 14.21 2.70
C THR A 146 -6.46 13.75 2.86
N HIS A 147 -6.85 12.69 2.14
CA HIS A 147 -8.19 12.13 2.23
C HIS A 147 -8.52 11.66 3.65
N ILE A 148 -7.59 10.94 4.28
CA ILE A 148 -7.77 10.44 5.65
C ILE A 148 -7.93 11.61 6.64
N GLN A 149 -7.09 12.63 6.53
CA GLN A 149 -7.16 13.80 7.40
C GLN A 149 -8.49 14.54 7.26
N GLU A 150 -8.98 14.70 6.04
CA GLU A 150 -10.27 15.33 5.78
C GLU A 150 -11.42 14.49 6.34
N THR A 151 -11.36 13.17 6.15
CA THR A 151 -12.41 12.25 6.63
C THR A 151 -12.44 12.19 8.15
N GLU A 152 -11.28 12.05 8.79
CA GLU A 152 -11.18 11.98 10.26
C GLU A 152 -11.49 13.33 10.89
N GLY A 153 -11.16 14.43 10.24
CA GLY A 153 -11.46 15.76 10.73
C GLY A 153 -12.96 16.11 10.77
N ARG A 154 -13.79 15.31 10.07
CA ARG A 154 -15.26 15.49 10.05
C ARG A 154 -15.99 14.70 11.13
N LYS A 155 -15.26 13.85 11.86
CA LYS A 155 -15.83 13.03 12.94
C LYS A 155 -15.77 13.75 14.32
#